data_328998b3cb5af5af86dde05e5ca698c1
#
_entry.id   328998b3cb5af5af86dde05e5ca698c1
#
_cell.length_a   1.000
_cell.length_b   1.000
_cell.length_c   1.000
_cell.angle_alpha   90.00
_cell.angle_beta   90.00
_cell.angle_gamma   90.00
#
_symmetry.space_group_name_H-M   'P 1'
#
loop_
_entity.id
_entity.type
_entity.pdbx_description
1 polymer ?
#
loop_
_entity_poly.entity_id
_entity_poly.type
_entity_poly.pdbx_seq_one_letter_code
_entity_poly.pdbx_strand_id
1 'polypeptide(L)' 'MQRTAIFNKVREYILMQLPIDEARVTEDARMIEDLGADSANLMMLIMDLETEFDTQVEDEALGTIKTVGDIVDYISARL' A
#
# COMPACT_ATOMS: atom_id res chain seq x y z
N MET A 1 -4.91 -4.22 -15.32
CA MET A 1 -3.70 -4.71 -14.65
C MET A 1 -4.08 -5.82 -13.69
N GLN A 2 -3.30 -6.89 -13.65
CA GLN A 2 -3.60 -7.98 -12.75
C GLN A 2 -3.28 -7.61 -11.31
N ARG A 3 -4.07 -8.16 -10.39
CA ARG A 3 -3.91 -7.88 -8.97
C ARG A 3 -2.50 -8.21 -8.45
N THR A 4 -1.90 -9.30 -8.95
CA THR A 4 -0.54 -9.68 -8.57
C THR A 4 0.47 -8.60 -8.94
N ALA A 5 0.33 -8.00 -10.11
CA ALA A 5 1.21 -6.92 -10.54
C ALA A 5 1.07 -5.69 -9.66
N ILE A 6 -0.17 -5.38 -9.24
CA ILE A 6 -0.44 -4.27 -8.33
C ILE A 6 0.20 -4.54 -6.97
N PHE A 7 0.01 -5.75 -6.45
CA PHE A 7 0.62 -6.15 -5.17
C PHE A 7 2.13 -6.00 -5.21
N ASN A 8 2.77 -6.45 -6.29
CA ASN A 8 4.22 -6.37 -6.43
C ASN A 8 4.71 -4.92 -6.40
N LYS A 9 3.99 -4.01 -7.04
CA LYS A 9 4.32 -2.59 -7.02
C LYS A 9 4.13 -1.99 -5.63
N VAL A 10 3.03 -2.32 -4.98
CA VAL A 10 2.77 -1.84 -3.62
C VAL A 10 3.89 -2.31 -2.68
N ARG A 11 4.26 -3.58 -2.76
CA ARG A 11 5.36 -4.13 -1.95
C ARG A 11 6.66 -3.39 -2.21
N GLU A 12 6.97 -3.13 -3.47
CA GLU A 12 8.19 -2.42 -3.86
C GLU A 12 8.27 -1.05 -3.19
N TYR A 13 7.18 -0.29 -3.22
CA TYR A 13 7.16 1.03 -2.57
C TYR A 13 7.22 0.94 -1.05
N ILE A 14 6.61 -0.07 -0.46
CA ILE A 14 6.70 -0.29 0.98
C ILE A 14 8.16 -0.52 1.38
N LEU A 15 8.88 -1.33 0.63
CA LEU A 15 10.27 -1.65 0.92
C LEU A 15 11.20 -0.46 0.72
N MET A 16 10.81 0.49 -0.09
CA MET A 16 11.58 1.73 -0.24
C MET A 16 11.48 2.63 0.98
N GLN A 17 10.41 2.53 1.74
CA GLN A 17 10.19 3.39 2.91
C GLN A 17 10.51 2.74 4.23
N LEU A 18 10.35 1.43 4.34
CA LEU A 18 10.48 0.72 5.61
C LEU A 18 11.63 -0.28 5.56
N PRO A 19 12.48 -0.31 6.61
CA PRO A 19 13.63 -1.23 6.66
C PRO A 19 13.20 -2.62 7.13
N ILE A 20 12.37 -3.28 6.35
CA ILE A 20 11.83 -4.59 6.70
C ILE A 20 12.14 -5.60 5.61
N ASP A 21 12.03 -6.87 5.96
CA ASP A 21 12.23 -7.97 5.02
C ASP A 21 11.07 -8.06 4.05
N GLU A 22 11.39 -8.36 2.79
CA GLU A 22 10.39 -8.55 1.74
C GLU A 22 9.36 -9.61 2.14
N ALA A 23 9.81 -10.67 2.81
CA ALA A 23 8.95 -11.76 3.24
C ALA A 23 7.85 -11.32 4.23
N ARG A 24 8.03 -10.18 4.88
CA ARG A 24 7.04 -9.65 5.81
C ARG A 24 5.89 -8.94 5.11
N VAL A 25 6.07 -8.56 3.85
CA VAL A 25 5.05 -7.84 3.10
C VAL A 25 4.12 -8.84 2.44
N THR A 26 3.11 -9.25 3.18
CA THR A 26 2.05 -10.16 2.70
C THR A 26 0.74 -9.38 2.61
N GLU A 27 -0.25 -9.95 1.95
CA GLU A 27 -1.55 -9.27 1.82
C GLU A 27 -2.22 -9.05 3.17
N ASP A 28 -2.01 -9.97 4.11
CA ASP A 28 -2.62 -9.87 5.45
C ASP A 28 -1.84 -8.94 6.38
N ALA A 29 -0.65 -8.52 6.00
CA ALA A 29 0.19 -7.69 6.86
C ALA A 29 -0.48 -6.34 7.09
N ARG A 30 -0.59 -5.96 8.35
CA ARG A 30 -1.14 -4.66 8.73
C ARG A 30 -0.01 -3.63 8.68
N MET A 31 -0.28 -2.53 7.98
CA MET A 31 0.75 -1.52 7.72
C MET A 31 1.37 -0.98 9.01
N ILE A 32 0.54 -0.59 9.95
CA ILE A 32 1.02 0.04 11.19
C ILE A 32 1.48 -1.02 12.20
N GLU A 33 0.66 -2.02 12.46
CA GLU A 33 0.90 -2.98 13.54
C GLU A 33 1.94 -4.03 13.19
N ASP A 34 1.97 -4.50 11.94
CA ASP A 34 2.86 -5.57 11.53
C ASP A 34 4.13 -5.06 10.84
N LEU A 35 4.02 -4.00 10.05
CA LEU A 35 5.15 -3.47 9.28
C LEU A 35 5.80 -2.27 9.93
N GLY A 36 5.18 -1.71 10.95
CA GLY A 36 5.75 -0.60 11.70
C GLY A 36 5.67 0.76 11.01
N ALA A 37 4.79 0.91 10.03
CA ALA A 37 4.57 2.19 9.39
C ALA A 37 3.81 3.13 10.32
N ASP A 38 4.12 4.41 10.26
CA ASP A 38 3.30 5.42 10.93
C ASP A 38 2.39 6.10 9.90
N SER A 39 1.61 7.08 10.36
CA SER A 39 0.68 7.79 9.47
C SER A 39 1.39 8.52 8.34
N ALA A 40 2.57 9.08 8.62
CA ALA A 40 3.35 9.79 7.60
C ALA A 40 3.87 8.82 6.54
N ASN A 41 4.37 7.66 6.95
CA ASN A 41 4.80 6.62 6.00
C ASN A 41 3.64 6.19 5.10
N LEU A 42 2.46 5.98 5.70
CA LEU A 42 1.30 5.54 4.95
C LEU A 42 0.87 6.61 3.94
N MET A 43 0.84 7.86 4.34
CA MET A 43 0.49 8.97 3.44
C MET A 43 1.46 9.06 2.27
N MET A 44 2.76 8.97 2.53
CA MET A 44 3.77 9.02 1.48
C MET A 44 3.64 7.84 0.52
N LEU A 45 3.38 6.66 1.05
CA LEU A 45 3.15 5.47 0.23
C LEU A 45 1.97 5.67 -0.70
N ILE A 46 0.85 6.16 -0.16
CA ILE A 46 -0.36 6.39 -0.94
C ILE A 46 -0.10 7.42 -2.04
N MET A 47 0.62 8.50 -1.75
CA MET A 47 0.95 9.50 -2.75
C MET A 47 1.80 8.92 -3.88
N ASP A 48 2.77 8.09 -3.54
CA ASP A 48 3.61 7.42 -4.53
C ASP A 48 2.77 6.51 -5.42
N LEU A 49 1.84 5.77 -4.82
CA LEU A 49 0.97 4.87 -5.57
C LEU A 49 -0.03 5.62 -6.45
N GLU A 50 -0.50 6.76 -5.99
CA GLU A 50 -1.37 7.61 -6.83
C GLU A 50 -0.64 8.03 -8.11
N THR A 51 0.62 8.38 -7.98
CA THR A 51 1.44 8.76 -9.14
C THR A 51 1.74 7.55 -10.02
N GLU A 52 2.11 6.43 -9.42
CA GLU A 52 2.47 5.21 -10.16
C GLU A 52 1.30 4.68 -10.99
N PHE A 53 0.09 4.69 -10.43
CA PHE A 53 -1.09 4.11 -11.08
C PHE A 53 -2.03 5.16 -11.68
N ASP A 54 -1.65 6.43 -11.64
CA ASP A 54 -2.45 7.53 -12.17
C ASP A 54 -3.88 7.48 -11.65
N THR A 55 -4.02 7.39 -10.34
CA THR A 55 -5.31 7.32 -9.67
C THR A 55 -5.29 8.18 -8.41
N GLN A 56 -6.45 8.40 -7.81
CA GLN A 56 -6.57 9.16 -6.57
C GLN A 56 -7.15 8.29 -5.46
N VAL A 57 -6.61 8.48 -4.26
CA VAL A 57 -7.14 7.84 -3.05
C VAL A 57 -7.77 8.94 -2.20
N GLU A 58 -9.06 8.80 -1.94
CA GLU A 58 -9.77 9.78 -1.14
C GLU A 58 -9.35 9.71 0.33
N ASP A 59 -9.32 10.86 1.00
CA ASP A 59 -8.92 10.93 2.40
C ASP A 59 -9.75 9.99 3.28
N GLU A 60 -11.02 9.86 2.98
CA GLU A 60 -11.93 8.99 3.74
C GLU A 60 -11.53 7.52 3.65
N ALA A 61 -10.99 7.11 2.50
CA ALA A 61 -10.55 5.74 2.30
C ALA A 61 -9.34 5.39 3.15
N LEU A 62 -8.52 6.38 3.51
CA LEU A 62 -7.33 6.13 4.33
C LEU A 62 -7.68 5.51 5.68
N GLY A 63 -8.85 5.85 6.22
CA GLY A 63 -9.31 5.27 7.47
C GLY A 63 -9.71 3.81 7.39
N THR A 64 -9.98 3.32 6.19
CA THR A 64 -10.39 1.93 5.96
C THR A 64 -9.25 1.04 5.47
N ILE A 65 -8.15 1.65 5.06
CA ILE A 65 -6.97 0.92 4.57
C ILE A 65 -6.09 0.55 5.76
N LYS A 66 -6.05 -0.73 6.09
CA LYS A 66 -5.28 -1.23 7.23
C LYS A 66 -4.20 -2.22 6.82
N THR A 67 -4.47 -3.07 5.84
CA THR A 67 -3.54 -4.09 5.39
C THR A 67 -3.00 -3.77 4.01
N VAL A 68 -1.92 -4.47 3.64
CA VAL A 68 -1.38 -4.38 2.27
C VAL A 68 -2.46 -4.76 1.25
N GLY A 69 -3.21 -5.82 1.55
CA GLY A 69 -4.31 -6.26 0.68
C GLY A 69 -5.38 -5.20 0.49
N ASP A 70 -5.69 -4.43 1.53
CA ASP A 70 -6.65 -3.34 1.43
C ASP A 70 -6.19 -2.28 0.41
N ILE A 71 -4.90 -1.97 0.43
CA ILE A 71 -4.32 -1.02 -0.54
C ILE A 71 -4.45 -1.57 -1.96
N VAL A 72 -4.10 -2.84 -2.14
CA VAL A 72 -4.18 -3.49 -3.45
C VAL A 72 -5.61 -3.52 -3.95
N ASP A 73 -6.56 -3.86 -3.09
CA ASP A 73 -7.98 -3.89 -3.44
C ASP A 73 -8.47 -2.50 -3.87
N TYR A 74 -8.08 -1.47 -3.15
CA TYR A 74 -8.52 -0.11 -3.44
C TYR A 74 -8.02 0.33 -4.82
N ILE A 75 -6.75 0.09 -5.11
CA ILE A 75 -6.16 0.47 -6.39
C ILE A 75 -6.76 -0.36 -7.52
N SER A 76 -6.89 -1.67 -7.30
CA SER A 76 -7.43 -2.59 -8.28
C SER A 76 -8.84 -2.20 -8.72
N ALA A 77 -9.66 -1.73 -7.80
CA ALA A 77 -11.02 -1.33 -8.08
C ALA A 77 -11.11 -0.08 -8.97
N ARG A 78 -10.03 0.69 -9.05
CA ARG A 78 -9.99 1.94 -9.81
C ARG A 78 -9.29 1.84 -11.15
N LEU A 79 -8.71 0.70 -11.47
CA LEU A 79 -8.05 0.45 -12.75
C LEU A 79 -8.99 -0.33 -13.75
#